data_db01b4c8b13dece53b1df6b8b7548b5e
#
_entry.id   db01b4c8b13dece53b1df6b8b7548b5e
#
_cell.length_a   1.000
_cell.length_b   1.000
_cell.length_c   1.000
_cell.angle_alpha   90.00
_cell.angle_beta   90.00
_cell.angle_gamma   90.00
#
_symmetry.space_group_name_H-M   'P 1'
#
loop_
_entity.id
_entity.type
_entity.pdbx_description
1 polymer ?
#
loop_
_entity_poly.entity_id
_entity_poly.type
_entity_poly.pdbx_seq_one_letter_code
_entity_poly.pdbx_strand_id
1 'polypeptide(L)'
;MNGLKPLGAIRASTAMLLCCAMLLLGGAAGYTIRGTQQVQIQPPPEETAQEVPVQPEQEPQAEQVSQMGEQTVSPDAKVLWRYHMACGHVVEREDAQPAIGKTKAELEAAYGVDSVSSFGNAAVVMELESPLCCPDHYLLKLEEGVLTVRKTGDDLQEDILLTLDVTLPPDAAAECEQGLCFDSLEDINVYLEGLDS
;
A
#
# COMPACT_ATOMS: atom_id res chain seq x y z
N MET A 1 54.46 19.55 4.65
CA MET A 1 53.62 19.27 5.84
C MET A 1 52.59 20.40 5.92
N ASN A 2 51.44 20.23 5.28
CA ASN A 2 50.39 21.26 5.24
C ASN A 2 49.21 20.77 6.10
N GLY A 3 49.04 21.48 7.24
CA GLY A 3 47.95 21.20 8.17
C GLY A 3 46.61 21.70 7.63
N LEU A 4 45.66 20.82 7.48
CA LEU A 4 44.24 21.14 7.26
C LEU A 4 43.64 21.66 8.56
N LYS A 5 43.12 22.91 8.52
CA LYS A 5 42.34 23.48 9.60
C LYS A 5 40.95 22.82 9.61
N PRO A 6 40.38 22.41 10.77
CA PRO A 6 39.01 21.90 10.82
C PRO A 6 38.01 23.05 10.61
N LEU A 7 37.07 22.84 9.69
CA LEU A 7 35.90 23.70 9.50
C LEU A 7 35.06 23.72 10.78
N GLY A 8 34.78 24.95 11.23
CA GLY A 8 34.16 25.24 12.51
C GLY A 8 32.84 24.51 12.74
N ALA A 9 32.72 23.89 13.89
CA ALA A 9 31.50 23.31 14.41
C ALA A 9 30.42 24.40 14.56
N ILE A 10 29.39 24.34 13.72
CA ILE A 10 28.18 25.14 13.88
C ILE A 10 27.57 24.72 15.21
N ARG A 11 27.47 25.63 16.17
CA ARG A 11 26.91 25.35 17.49
C ARG A 11 25.47 24.89 17.31
N ALA A 12 25.08 23.79 17.94
CA ALA A 12 23.75 23.17 17.86
C ALA A 12 22.61 24.18 18.11
N SER A 13 22.86 25.21 18.91
CA SER A 13 21.90 26.30 19.17
C SER A 13 21.56 27.17 17.96
N THR A 14 22.50 27.37 17.01
CA THR A 14 22.23 28.17 15.79
C THR A 14 21.45 27.39 14.75
N ALA A 15 21.66 26.06 14.65
CA ALA A 15 20.88 25.18 13.81
C ALA A 15 19.42 25.08 14.28
N MET A 16 19.19 24.99 15.59
CA MET A 16 17.85 24.92 16.19
C MET A 16 17.07 26.23 15.99
N LEU A 17 17.73 27.40 16.09
CA LEU A 17 17.09 28.69 15.82
C LEU A 17 16.65 28.85 14.35
N LEU A 18 17.46 28.37 13.41
CA LEU A 18 17.12 28.38 11.98
C LEU A 18 15.89 27.47 11.64
N CYS A 19 15.82 26.29 12.25
CA CYS A 19 14.67 25.39 12.07
C CYS A 19 13.36 26.01 12.62
N CYS A 20 13.40 26.65 13.79
CA CYS A 20 12.23 27.32 14.35
C CYS A 20 11.74 28.50 13.50
N ALA A 21 12.67 29.27 12.91
CA ALA A 21 12.32 30.39 12.02
C ALA A 21 11.63 29.91 10.72
N MET A 22 12.07 28.79 10.14
CA MET A 22 11.45 28.19 8.95
C MET A 22 10.04 27.66 9.23
N LEU A 23 9.80 27.08 10.41
CA LEU A 23 8.47 26.60 10.81
C LEU A 23 7.47 27.75 11.01
N LEU A 24 7.92 28.88 11.56
CA LEU A 24 7.04 30.05 11.75
C LEU A 24 6.69 30.74 10.43
N LEU A 25 7.62 30.80 9.47
CA LEU A 25 7.37 31.36 8.14
C LEU A 25 6.47 30.45 7.30
N GLY A 26 6.64 29.13 7.38
CA GLY A 26 5.78 28.15 6.68
C GLY A 26 4.35 28.13 7.22
N GLY A 27 4.17 28.25 8.53
CA GLY A 27 2.86 28.29 9.18
C GLY A 27 2.02 29.52 8.81
N ALA A 28 2.65 30.71 8.71
CA ALA A 28 1.97 31.94 8.35
C ALA A 28 1.50 31.95 6.88
N ALA A 29 2.30 31.42 5.94
CA ALA A 29 1.93 31.30 4.53
C ALA A 29 0.81 30.28 4.29
N GLY A 30 0.80 29.16 5.04
CA GLY A 30 -0.25 28.14 4.93
C GLY A 30 -1.61 28.59 5.45
N TYR A 31 -1.64 29.45 6.46
CA TYR A 31 -2.89 29.94 7.05
C TYR A 31 -3.65 30.93 6.15
N THR A 32 -2.93 31.74 5.38
CA THR A 32 -3.56 32.75 4.49
C THR A 32 -4.20 32.13 3.24
N ILE A 33 -3.76 30.96 2.79
CA ILE A 33 -4.32 30.30 1.61
C ILE A 33 -5.66 29.60 1.92
N ARG A 34 -5.91 29.22 3.17
CA ARG A 34 -7.15 28.53 3.59
C ARG A 34 -8.34 29.44 3.80
N GLY A 35 -8.13 30.75 3.84
CA GLY A 35 -9.16 31.76 4.16
C GLY A 35 -9.96 32.34 2.99
N THR A 36 -9.65 31.99 1.72
CA THR A 36 -10.26 32.66 0.54
C THR A 36 -11.20 31.80 -0.32
N GLN A 37 -11.61 30.63 0.15
CA GLN A 37 -12.74 29.91 -0.49
C GLN A 37 -14.06 30.24 0.21
N GLN A 38 -14.53 31.48 0.06
CA GLN A 38 -15.94 31.81 0.28
C GLN A 38 -16.72 31.31 -0.92
N VAL A 39 -17.53 30.27 -0.69
CA VAL A 39 -18.58 29.84 -1.60
C VAL A 39 -19.59 30.96 -1.67
N GLN A 40 -19.62 31.69 -2.78
CA GLN A 40 -20.67 32.66 -3.10
C GLN A 40 -21.96 31.90 -3.41
N ILE A 41 -22.88 31.85 -2.44
CA ILE A 41 -24.24 31.37 -2.68
C ILE A 41 -24.96 32.53 -3.38
N GLN A 42 -25.18 32.37 -4.68
CA GLN A 42 -25.99 33.25 -5.48
C GLN A 42 -27.46 32.93 -5.23
N PRO A 43 -28.32 33.91 -4.83
CA PRO A 43 -29.73 33.65 -4.69
C PRO A 43 -30.40 33.41 -6.06
N PRO A 44 -31.50 32.63 -6.10
CA PRO A 44 -32.18 32.29 -7.35
C PRO A 44 -32.82 33.52 -7.98
N PRO A 45 -32.80 33.68 -9.32
CA PRO A 45 -33.55 34.71 -10.00
C PRO A 45 -35.05 34.45 -9.94
N GLU A 46 -35.81 35.52 -9.68
CA GLU A 46 -37.25 35.54 -9.72
C GLU A 46 -37.80 35.15 -11.10
N GLU A 47 -38.81 34.34 -11.07
CA GLU A 47 -39.60 33.77 -12.14
C GLU A 47 -40.38 34.84 -12.88
N THR A 48 -39.99 35.18 -14.11
CA THR A 48 -40.82 35.92 -15.03
C THR A 48 -41.45 34.93 -16.00
N ALA A 49 -42.76 34.74 -15.85
CA ALA A 49 -43.56 33.90 -16.74
C ALA A 49 -43.50 34.42 -18.18
N GLN A 50 -42.97 33.63 -19.10
CA GLN A 50 -43.20 33.77 -20.53
C GLN A 50 -43.74 32.45 -21.10
N GLU A 51 -44.90 32.61 -21.74
CA GLU A 51 -45.60 31.53 -22.45
C GLU A 51 -44.72 30.86 -23.47
N VAL A 52 -44.61 29.53 -23.36
CA VAL A 52 -43.89 28.65 -24.31
C VAL A 52 -44.90 28.12 -25.35
N PRO A 53 -44.63 28.25 -26.65
CA PRO A 53 -45.41 27.52 -27.66
C PRO A 53 -45.15 26.02 -27.54
N VAL A 54 -46.19 25.26 -27.49
CA VAL A 54 -46.19 23.81 -27.52
C VAL A 54 -45.54 23.31 -28.82
N GLN A 55 -44.36 22.67 -28.73
CA GLN A 55 -43.78 21.86 -29.79
C GLN A 55 -44.02 20.37 -29.50
N PRO A 56 -44.23 19.56 -30.55
CA PRO A 56 -44.76 18.23 -30.35
C PRO A 56 -43.76 17.27 -29.68
N GLU A 57 -44.33 16.49 -28.82
CA GLU A 57 -43.81 15.33 -28.10
C GLU A 57 -42.87 14.49 -28.98
N GLN A 58 -41.56 14.61 -28.71
CA GLN A 58 -40.60 13.59 -29.17
C GLN A 58 -40.65 12.46 -28.15
N GLU A 59 -41.07 11.30 -28.65
CA GLU A 59 -41.03 10.06 -27.93
C GLU A 59 -39.68 9.86 -27.24
N PRO A 60 -39.67 9.34 -25.98
CA PRO A 60 -38.41 9.00 -25.32
C PRO A 60 -37.75 7.85 -26.13
N GLN A 61 -36.62 8.16 -26.75
CA GLN A 61 -35.72 7.11 -27.26
C GLN A 61 -35.20 6.29 -26.08
N ALA A 62 -36.02 5.35 -25.65
CA ALA A 62 -35.58 4.18 -24.93
C ALA A 62 -34.83 3.32 -25.97
N GLU A 63 -33.52 3.45 -26.05
CA GLU A 63 -32.61 2.44 -26.59
C GLU A 63 -31.18 2.98 -26.73
N GLN A 64 -30.56 3.28 -25.59
CA GLN A 64 -29.11 3.21 -25.47
C GLN A 64 -28.70 2.52 -24.15
N VAL A 65 -29.40 1.44 -23.82
CA VAL A 65 -28.91 0.40 -22.91
C VAL A 65 -28.43 -0.73 -23.82
N SER A 66 -27.28 -0.55 -24.41
CA SER A 66 -26.66 -1.67 -25.11
C SER A 66 -25.20 -1.37 -25.36
N GLN A 67 -24.40 -2.22 -24.80
CA GLN A 67 -22.94 -2.30 -24.90
C GLN A 67 -22.17 -1.39 -23.92
N MET A 68 -22.44 -1.51 -22.64
CA MET A 68 -21.33 -1.50 -21.70
C MET A 68 -20.55 -2.79 -21.96
N GLY A 69 -19.67 -2.77 -22.96
CA GLY A 69 -18.64 -3.79 -23.09
C GLY A 69 -17.96 -3.88 -21.73
N GLU A 70 -17.85 -5.10 -21.23
CA GLU A 70 -17.22 -5.35 -19.93
C GLU A 70 -15.88 -4.62 -19.90
N GLN A 71 -15.73 -3.67 -18.98
CA GLN A 71 -14.54 -2.82 -18.91
C GLN A 71 -13.33 -3.70 -18.58
N THR A 72 -12.29 -3.61 -19.42
CA THR A 72 -11.04 -4.34 -19.24
C THR A 72 -9.89 -3.41 -18.92
N VAL A 73 -8.86 -3.93 -18.27
CA VAL A 73 -7.62 -3.21 -17.95
C VAL A 73 -6.85 -2.89 -19.23
N SER A 74 -6.56 -1.59 -19.45
CA SER A 74 -5.77 -1.12 -20.61
C SER A 74 -4.32 -1.60 -20.55
N PRO A 75 -3.63 -1.77 -21.70
CA PRO A 75 -2.19 -2.03 -21.72
C PRO A 75 -1.34 -0.97 -21.03
N ASP A 76 -1.82 0.28 -20.99
CA ASP A 76 -1.14 1.41 -20.36
C ASP A 76 -1.63 1.67 -18.92
N ALA A 77 -2.42 0.76 -18.35
CA ALA A 77 -2.96 0.91 -17.01
C ALA A 77 -1.85 0.82 -15.95
N LYS A 78 -2.03 1.60 -14.88
CA LYS A 78 -1.25 1.42 -13.66
C LYS A 78 -1.94 0.39 -12.78
N VAL A 79 -1.27 -0.70 -12.46
CA VAL A 79 -1.78 -1.73 -11.58
C VAL A 79 -0.90 -1.80 -10.34
N LEU A 80 -1.49 -1.48 -9.20
CA LEU A 80 -0.85 -1.51 -7.90
C LEU A 80 -1.31 -2.76 -7.15
N TRP A 81 -0.35 -3.61 -6.78
CA TRP A 81 -0.55 -4.79 -5.96
C TRP A 81 -0.12 -4.48 -4.54
N ARG A 82 -1.03 -4.63 -3.59
CA ARG A 82 -0.80 -4.49 -2.15
C ARG A 82 -0.87 -5.85 -1.51
N TYR A 83 0.23 -6.27 -0.93
CA TYR A 83 0.33 -7.54 -0.22
C TYR A 83 0.32 -7.27 1.29
N HIS A 84 -0.71 -7.73 1.98
CA HIS A 84 -0.79 -7.72 3.42
C HIS A 84 0.00 -8.91 3.95
N MET A 85 1.20 -8.65 4.43
CA MET A 85 2.18 -9.67 4.82
C MET A 85 1.85 -10.22 6.21
N ALA A 86 2.31 -11.46 6.52
CA ALA A 86 2.09 -12.11 7.81
C ALA A 86 2.63 -11.32 9.01
N CYS A 87 3.66 -10.49 8.81
CA CYS A 87 4.20 -9.56 9.82
C CYS A 87 3.35 -8.30 10.03
N GLY A 88 2.20 -8.15 9.35
CA GLY A 88 1.32 -6.98 9.43
C GLY A 88 1.73 -5.78 8.57
N HIS A 89 2.85 -5.86 7.86
CA HIS A 89 3.26 -4.82 6.90
C HIS A 89 2.57 -4.99 5.56
N VAL A 90 2.46 -3.88 4.81
CA VAL A 90 1.96 -3.89 3.43
C VAL A 90 3.13 -3.64 2.49
N VAL A 91 3.31 -4.55 1.53
CA VAL A 91 4.29 -4.41 0.45
C VAL A 91 3.57 -4.04 -0.83
N GLU A 92 3.96 -2.94 -1.45
CA GLU A 92 3.36 -2.45 -2.69
C GLU A 92 4.27 -2.75 -3.89
N ARG A 93 3.66 -3.19 -5.00
CA ARG A 93 4.35 -3.43 -6.27
C ARG A 93 3.52 -2.92 -7.44
N GLU A 94 4.16 -2.27 -8.38
CA GLU A 94 3.53 -1.89 -9.65
C GLU A 94 3.89 -2.91 -10.73
N ASP A 95 2.89 -3.66 -11.20
CA ASP A 95 3.03 -4.57 -12.34
C ASP A 95 1.68 -4.71 -13.05
N ALA A 96 1.60 -4.22 -14.26
CA ALA A 96 0.39 -4.28 -15.05
C ALA A 96 0.19 -5.63 -15.76
N GLN A 97 1.27 -6.36 -16.06
CA GLN A 97 1.25 -7.55 -16.94
C GLN A 97 0.21 -8.60 -16.53
N PRO A 98 0.07 -8.97 -15.24
CA PRO A 98 -0.91 -9.99 -14.85
C PRO A 98 -2.37 -9.58 -15.03
N ALA A 99 -2.65 -8.26 -15.13
CA ALA A 99 -4.00 -7.71 -15.15
C ALA A 99 -4.46 -7.22 -16.54
N ILE A 100 -3.53 -6.93 -17.47
CA ILE A 100 -3.86 -6.40 -18.80
C ILE A 100 -4.90 -7.25 -19.51
N GLY A 101 -5.92 -6.57 -20.04
CA GLY A 101 -7.02 -7.18 -20.82
C GLY A 101 -8.05 -7.93 -19.97
N LYS A 102 -7.85 -8.05 -18.66
CA LYS A 102 -8.79 -8.71 -17.76
C LYS A 102 -9.88 -7.76 -17.27
N THR A 103 -11.05 -8.30 -17.03
CA THR A 103 -12.17 -7.66 -16.35
C THR A 103 -11.99 -7.74 -14.84
N LYS A 104 -12.77 -6.97 -14.08
CA LYS A 104 -12.80 -7.08 -12.61
C LYS A 104 -13.14 -8.49 -12.16
N ALA A 105 -14.15 -9.10 -12.76
CA ALA A 105 -14.61 -10.45 -12.41
C ALA A 105 -13.54 -11.53 -12.67
N GLU A 106 -12.76 -11.40 -13.75
CA GLU A 106 -11.64 -12.31 -14.04
C GLU A 106 -10.49 -12.16 -13.07
N LEU A 107 -10.22 -10.94 -12.60
CA LEU A 107 -9.22 -10.68 -11.56
C LEU A 107 -9.66 -11.27 -10.21
N GLU A 108 -10.91 -11.02 -9.79
CA GLU A 108 -11.47 -11.60 -8.57
C GLU A 108 -11.56 -13.12 -8.60
N ALA A 109 -11.84 -13.71 -9.78
CA ALA A 109 -11.82 -15.15 -9.96
C ALA A 109 -10.42 -15.76 -9.85
N ALA A 110 -9.38 -15.01 -10.27
CA ALA A 110 -7.99 -15.47 -10.23
C ALA A 110 -7.32 -15.28 -8.88
N TYR A 111 -7.64 -14.19 -8.16
CA TYR A 111 -6.92 -13.75 -6.97
C TYR A 111 -7.77 -13.75 -5.69
N GLY A 112 -9.05 -14.01 -5.81
CA GLY A 112 -10.00 -14.07 -4.69
C GLY A 112 -11.06 -12.98 -4.77
N VAL A 113 -12.22 -13.29 -4.21
CA VAL A 113 -13.33 -12.33 -4.06
C VAL A 113 -12.81 -11.17 -3.19
N ASP A 114 -13.20 -9.95 -3.55
CA ASP A 114 -12.78 -8.71 -2.89
C ASP A 114 -11.28 -8.36 -3.03
N SER A 115 -10.51 -9.11 -3.84
CA SER A 115 -9.10 -8.77 -4.11
C SER A 115 -8.92 -7.49 -4.93
N VAL A 116 -9.97 -6.96 -5.56
CA VAL A 116 -9.94 -5.74 -6.37
C VAL A 116 -10.59 -4.61 -5.58
N SER A 117 -9.77 -3.80 -4.89
CA SER A 117 -10.26 -2.66 -4.10
C SER A 117 -10.63 -1.44 -4.95
N SER A 118 -9.99 -1.28 -6.11
CA SER A 118 -10.33 -0.24 -7.10
C SER A 118 -10.16 -0.77 -8.51
N PHE A 119 -11.13 -0.49 -9.39
CA PHE A 119 -11.10 -0.97 -10.76
C PHE A 119 -11.46 0.12 -11.76
N GLY A 120 -10.56 0.35 -12.72
CA GLY A 120 -10.75 1.22 -13.87
C GLY A 120 -9.88 0.75 -15.03
N ASN A 121 -10.20 1.16 -16.26
CA ASN A 121 -9.39 0.75 -17.41
C ASN A 121 -7.96 1.30 -17.38
N ALA A 122 -7.73 2.44 -16.72
CA ALA A 122 -6.42 3.10 -16.63
C ALA A 122 -5.70 2.88 -15.29
N ALA A 123 -6.41 2.40 -14.26
CA ALA A 123 -5.83 2.14 -12.94
C ALA A 123 -6.61 1.05 -12.22
N VAL A 124 -5.87 0.14 -11.59
CA VAL A 124 -6.41 -0.96 -10.76
C VAL A 124 -5.60 -1.04 -9.47
N VAL A 125 -6.27 -1.30 -8.36
CA VAL A 125 -5.63 -1.60 -7.07
C VAL A 125 -6.08 -2.98 -6.62
N MET A 126 -5.11 -3.85 -6.41
CA MET A 126 -5.30 -5.21 -5.90
C MET A 126 -4.88 -5.25 -4.42
N GLU A 127 -5.67 -5.92 -3.59
CA GLU A 127 -5.38 -6.18 -2.16
C GLU A 127 -5.30 -7.69 -1.96
N LEU A 128 -4.16 -8.19 -1.52
CA LEU A 128 -3.91 -9.62 -1.39
C LEU A 128 -3.33 -9.95 -0.01
N GLU A 129 -3.84 -11.00 0.61
CA GLU A 129 -3.23 -11.57 1.81
C GLU A 129 -2.05 -12.47 1.42
N SER A 130 -0.94 -12.34 2.14
CA SER A 130 0.27 -13.13 1.92
C SER A 130 0.72 -13.81 3.22
N PRO A 131 0.98 -15.11 3.20
CA PRO A 131 1.53 -15.82 4.36
C PRO A 131 3.02 -15.52 4.59
N LEU A 132 3.65 -14.76 3.70
CA LEU A 132 5.07 -14.43 3.77
C LEU A 132 5.31 -13.30 4.77
N CYS A 133 6.49 -13.25 5.39
CA CYS A 133 6.97 -12.04 6.04
C CYS A 133 7.47 -11.05 4.96
N CYS A 134 7.42 -9.74 5.25
CA CYS A 134 7.95 -8.74 4.32
C CYS A 134 9.49 -8.86 4.17
N PRO A 135 10.11 -8.25 3.15
CA PRO A 135 11.56 -8.33 2.93
C PRO A 135 12.43 -7.83 4.08
N ASP A 136 11.88 -7.01 4.98
CA ASP A 136 12.63 -6.50 6.14
C ASP A 136 12.68 -7.48 7.31
N HIS A 137 11.82 -8.53 7.30
CA HIS A 137 11.70 -9.53 8.37
C HIS A 137 12.28 -10.89 7.98
N TYR A 138 12.47 -11.73 9.00
CA TYR A 138 12.86 -13.13 8.88
C TYR A 138 11.70 -14.02 9.28
N LEU A 139 11.52 -15.13 8.57
CA LEU A 139 10.52 -16.16 8.90
C LEU A 139 11.21 -17.37 9.52
N LEU A 140 10.82 -17.70 10.74
CA LEU A 140 11.16 -18.99 11.37
C LEU A 140 10.03 -19.97 11.10
N LYS A 141 10.33 -21.08 10.41
CA LYS A 141 9.32 -22.04 9.98
C LYS A 141 9.77 -23.49 10.16
N LEU A 142 8.86 -24.30 10.71
CA LEU A 142 9.04 -25.76 10.82
C LEU A 142 8.24 -26.44 9.70
N GLU A 143 8.93 -27.12 8.80
CA GLU A 143 8.32 -27.93 7.73
C GLU A 143 8.94 -29.32 7.72
N GLU A 144 8.09 -30.33 7.71
CA GLU A 144 8.51 -31.76 7.68
C GLU A 144 9.54 -32.12 8.77
N GLY A 145 9.45 -31.45 9.92
CA GLY A 145 10.37 -31.64 11.05
C GLY A 145 11.71 -30.90 10.91
N VAL A 146 11.88 -30.07 9.89
CA VAL A 146 13.07 -29.26 9.69
C VAL A 146 12.76 -27.79 10.00
N LEU A 147 13.49 -27.25 10.97
CA LEU A 147 13.38 -25.82 11.34
C LEU A 147 14.27 -24.99 10.42
N THR A 148 13.69 -23.99 9.75
CA THR A 148 14.41 -23.12 8.83
C THR A 148 14.19 -21.65 9.15
N VAL A 149 15.23 -20.85 8.90
CA VAL A 149 15.12 -19.39 8.84
C VAL A 149 15.08 -18.99 7.38
N ARG A 150 14.07 -18.25 6.99
CA ARG A 150 13.84 -17.82 5.62
C ARG A 150 13.78 -16.30 5.53
N LYS A 151 13.98 -15.78 4.34
CA LYS A 151 13.81 -14.37 4.04
C LYS A 151 13.12 -14.20 2.70
N THR A 152 12.13 -13.33 2.66
CA THR A 152 11.45 -12.95 1.43
C THR A 152 12.31 -11.94 0.66
N GLY A 153 12.56 -12.20 -0.60
CA GLY A 153 13.23 -11.26 -1.50
C GLY A 153 12.26 -10.17 -2.03
N ASP A 154 12.83 -9.20 -2.75
CA ASP A 154 12.04 -8.14 -3.39
C ASP A 154 11.08 -8.68 -4.46
N ASP A 155 11.30 -9.88 -4.96
CA ASP A 155 10.45 -10.59 -5.91
C ASP A 155 9.30 -11.36 -5.24
N LEU A 156 9.19 -11.28 -3.89
CA LEU A 156 8.26 -12.05 -3.06
C LEU A 156 8.47 -13.56 -3.14
N GLN A 157 9.71 -13.99 -3.44
CA GLN A 157 10.12 -15.38 -3.29
C GLN A 157 10.85 -15.57 -1.96
N GLU A 158 10.67 -16.74 -1.33
CA GLU A 158 11.37 -17.09 -0.10
C GLU A 158 12.65 -17.85 -0.38
N ASP A 159 13.74 -17.39 0.23
CA ASP A 159 15.01 -18.09 0.28
C ASP A 159 15.27 -18.66 1.68
N ILE A 160 15.72 -19.90 1.77
CA ILE A 160 16.20 -20.50 3.02
C ILE A 160 17.60 -19.96 3.30
N LEU A 161 17.72 -19.20 4.38
CA LEU A 161 19.02 -18.67 4.83
C LEU A 161 19.76 -19.66 5.71
N LEU A 162 19.05 -20.31 6.64
CA LEU A 162 19.62 -21.22 7.62
C LEU A 162 18.69 -22.42 7.82
N THR A 163 19.30 -23.58 8.07
CA THR A 163 18.64 -24.77 8.58
C THR A 163 19.16 -25.03 9.99
N LEU A 164 18.25 -25.18 10.95
CA LEU A 164 18.58 -25.31 12.36
C LEU A 164 18.31 -26.74 12.82
N ASP A 165 19.28 -27.32 13.50
CA ASP A 165 19.17 -28.65 14.13
C ASP A 165 18.82 -28.46 15.61
N VAL A 166 17.55 -28.13 15.87
CA VAL A 166 17.01 -27.84 17.20
C VAL A 166 15.75 -28.66 17.41
N THR A 167 15.59 -29.25 18.57
CA THR A 167 14.37 -29.94 18.96
C THR A 167 13.46 -28.96 19.70
N LEU A 168 12.29 -28.66 19.11
CA LEU A 168 11.35 -27.74 19.70
C LEU A 168 10.38 -28.46 20.68
N PRO A 169 9.97 -27.78 21.78
CA PRO A 169 8.79 -28.18 22.54
C PRO A 169 7.53 -28.21 21.66
N PRO A 170 6.53 -29.07 21.98
CA PRO A 170 5.35 -29.24 21.11
C PRO A 170 4.59 -27.94 20.81
N ASP A 171 4.48 -27.04 21.81
CA ASP A 171 3.78 -25.75 21.64
C ASP A 171 4.55 -24.83 20.69
N ALA A 172 5.86 -24.72 20.87
CA ALA A 172 6.72 -23.92 19.97
C ALA A 172 6.80 -24.53 18.55
N ALA A 173 6.78 -25.86 18.44
CA ALA A 173 6.72 -26.54 17.14
C ALA A 173 5.44 -26.14 16.38
N ALA A 174 4.27 -26.14 17.07
CA ALA A 174 3.00 -25.76 16.47
C ALA A 174 2.97 -24.27 16.02
N GLU A 175 3.62 -23.39 16.76
CA GLU A 175 3.77 -21.97 16.35
C GLU A 175 4.69 -21.84 15.14
N CYS A 176 5.83 -22.54 15.15
CA CYS A 176 6.78 -22.53 14.03
C CYS A 176 6.21 -23.17 12.74
N GLU A 177 5.29 -24.16 12.86
CA GLU A 177 4.58 -24.71 11.69
C GLU A 177 3.69 -23.67 11.00
N GLN A 178 3.13 -22.73 11.76
CA GLN A 178 2.36 -21.61 11.21
C GLN A 178 3.28 -20.52 10.62
N GLY A 179 4.53 -20.46 11.10
CA GLY A 179 5.51 -19.46 10.73
C GLY A 179 5.49 -18.24 11.66
N LEU A 180 6.66 -17.89 12.19
CA LEU A 180 6.87 -16.74 13.06
C LEU A 180 7.75 -15.72 12.38
N CYS A 181 7.29 -14.46 12.27
CA CYS A 181 8.08 -13.36 11.72
C CYS A 181 8.88 -12.66 12.84
N PHE A 182 10.16 -12.36 12.57
CA PHE A 182 11.09 -11.69 13.47
C PHE A 182 11.79 -10.53 12.78
N ASP A 183 12.10 -9.47 13.51
CA ASP A 183 12.79 -8.30 12.99
C ASP A 183 14.27 -8.59 12.67
N SER A 184 14.89 -9.52 13.42
CA SER A 184 16.31 -9.84 13.28
C SER A 184 16.61 -11.32 13.55
N LEU A 185 17.81 -11.76 13.11
CA LEU A 185 18.34 -13.08 13.46
C LEU A 185 18.63 -13.18 14.98
N GLU A 186 18.93 -12.07 15.64
CA GLU A 186 19.16 -12.01 17.07
C GLU A 186 17.88 -12.31 17.84
N ASP A 187 16.74 -11.78 17.40
CA ASP A 187 15.43 -12.05 18.00
C ASP A 187 15.04 -13.53 17.87
N ILE A 188 15.37 -14.17 16.75
CA ILE A 188 15.23 -15.62 16.57
C ILE A 188 16.07 -16.39 17.60
N ASN A 189 17.33 -15.99 17.80
CA ASN A 189 18.20 -16.63 18.78
C ASN A 189 17.65 -16.48 20.20
N VAL A 190 17.21 -15.26 20.57
CA VAL A 190 16.59 -14.99 21.88
C VAL A 190 15.34 -15.84 22.07
N TYR A 191 14.50 -15.97 21.05
CA TYR A 191 13.32 -16.85 21.10
C TYR A 191 13.68 -18.30 21.35
N LEU A 192 14.65 -18.84 20.59
CA LEU A 192 15.09 -20.24 20.72
C LEU A 192 15.75 -20.52 22.07
N GLU A 193 16.61 -19.61 22.58
CA GLU A 193 17.21 -19.72 23.91
C GLU A 193 16.15 -19.71 25.03
N GLY A 194 15.07 -18.96 24.82
CA GLY A 194 13.94 -18.94 25.76
C GLY A 194 13.16 -20.25 25.87
N LEU A 195 13.25 -21.12 24.84
CA LEU A 195 12.56 -22.42 24.85
C LEU A 195 13.30 -23.48 25.67
N ASP A 196 14.60 -23.29 25.95
CA ASP A 196 15.44 -24.21 26.72
C ASP A 196 15.37 -23.94 28.24
N SER A 197 14.58 -22.97 28.70
CA SER A 197 14.47 -22.54 30.11
C SER A 197 13.22 -23.08 30.77
#